data_965131eca64f1083a1d85b7892e96de3
#
_entry.id   965131eca64f1083a1d85b7892e96de3
#
_cell.length_a   1.000
_cell.length_b   1.000
_cell.length_c   1.000
_cell.angle_alpha   90.00
_cell.angle_beta   90.00
_cell.angle_gamma   90.00
#
_symmetry.space_group_name_H-M   'P 1'
#
loop_
_entity.id
_entity.type
_entity.pdbx_description
1 polymer ?
#
loop_
_entity_poly.entity_id
_entity_poly.type
_entity_poly.pdbx_seq_one_letter_code
_entity_poly.pdbx_strand_id
1 'polypeptide(L)'
;SRYLKAGVYPFVTEIYFERIPELVSVETDLAMETPNDAQSAIQIMSGIDLVILGHRRDVDHTFLMQDRTLYFYKRNGQVVGYGYIEKDYYGPFALLDNTDFPAVLAHAETQANLLGAGSVGFETPSINTIVVDYLMKRSYRLEGFMGSILSNKPFGKFENYLLTSPPWFL
;
A
#
# COMPACT_ATOMS: atom_id res chain seq x y z
N SER A 1 28.11 -7.09 3.43
CA SER A 1 27.04 -6.43 4.18
C SER A 1 26.89 -7.06 5.57
N ARG A 2 26.61 -6.24 6.61
CA ARG A 2 26.38 -6.72 7.98
C ARG A 2 25.18 -7.66 8.06
N TYR A 3 24.15 -7.38 7.27
CA TYR A 3 22.93 -8.19 7.22
C TYR A 3 23.20 -9.61 6.73
N LEU A 4 23.94 -9.77 5.64
CA LEU A 4 24.29 -11.10 5.11
C LEU A 4 25.08 -11.93 6.12
N LYS A 5 25.99 -11.28 6.90
CA LYS A 5 26.72 -11.97 7.98
C LYS A 5 25.82 -12.40 9.14
N ALA A 6 24.70 -11.70 9.35
CA ALA A 6 23.68 -12.04 10.34
C ALA A 6 22.65 -13.06 9.82
N GLY A 7 22.81 -13.60 8.61
CA GLY A 7 21.88 -14.57 8.02
C GLY A 7 20.59 -13.96 7.50
N VAL A 8 20.58 -12.63 7.22
CA VAL A 8 19.45 -11.90 6.66
C VAL A 8 19.73 -11.60 5.20
N TYR A 9 18.89 -12.09 4.30
CA TYR A 9 19.10 -12.05 2.85
C TYR A 9 18.03 -11.20 2.15
N PRO A 10 18.33 -10.59 0.98
CA PRO A 10 17.32 -9.97 0.14
C PRO A 10 16.21 -10.99 -0.17
N PHE A 11 14.98 -10.58 0.12
CA PHE A 11 13.81 -11.44 0.00
C PHE A 11 12.82 -10.92 -1.05
N VAL A 12 12.50 -9.62 -0.99
CA VAL A 12 11.64 -8.95 -1.97
C VAL A 12 12.33 -7.69 -2.44
N THR A 13 12.36 -7.46 -3.75
CA THR A 13 12.82 -6.19 -4.33
C THR A 13 11.66 -5.21 -4.34
N GLU A 14 11.94 -3.99 -3.93
CA GLU A 14 11.04 -2.86 -3.90
C GLU A 14 11.44 -1.88 -5.00
N ILE A 15 10.47 -1.42 -5.79
CA ILE A 15 10.63 -0.46 -6.88
C ILE A 15 9.64 0.67 -6.69
N TYR A 16 10.03 1.88 -7.11
CA TYR A 16 9.21 3.08 -6.95
C TYR A 16 8.72 3.59 -8.29
N PHE A 17 7.42 3.81 -8.39
CA PHE A 17 6.76 4.39 -9.55
C PHE A 17 6.14 5.73 -9.21
N GLU A 18 6.23 6.69 -10.13
CA GLU A 18 5.71 8.05 -9.93
C GLU A 18 5.12 8.63 -11.21
N ARG A 19 4.11 9.49 -11.06
CA ARG A 19 3.57 10.34 -12.12
C ARG A 19 2.90 11.60 -11.56
N ILE A 20 2.54 12.54 -12.43
CA ILE A 20 1.63 13.64 -12.09
C ILE A 20 0.22 13.05 -11.98
N PRO A 21 -0.52 13.28 -10.86
CA PRO A 21 -1.82 12.66 -10.64
C PRO A 21 -2.90 13.25 -11.55
N GLU A 22 -3.83 12.39 -11.98
CA GLU A 22 -5.00 12.74 -12.75
C GLU A 22 -6.28 12.26 -12.05
N LEU A 23 -7.43 12.79 -12.46
CA LEU A 23 -8.72 12.20 -12.09
C LEU A 23 -8.90 10.91 -12.89
N VAL A 24 -9.06 9.81 -12.18
CA VAL A 24 -9.19 8.47 -12.77
C VAL A 24 -10.54 7.88 -12.43
N SER A 25 -11.28 7.46 -13.45
CA SER A 25 -12.50 6.67 -13.29
C SER A 25 -12.20 5.21 -13.58
N VAL A 26 -12.64 4.34 -12.69
CA VAL A 26 -12.54 2.89 -12.85
C VAL A 26 -13.86 2.25 -12.44
N GLU A 27 -14.32 1.28 -13.23
CA GLU A 27 -15.46 0.47 -12.85
C GLU A 27 -15.06 -0.52 -11.77
N THR A 28 -15.74 -0.49 -10.62
CA THR A 28 -15.45 -1.35 -9.48
C THR A 28 -16.68 -1.53 -8.61
N ASP A 29 -16.76 -2.66 -7.92
CA ASP A 29 -17.76 -2.95 -6.88
C ASP A 29 -17.28 -2.57 -5.47
N LEU A 30 -16.08 -1.96 -5.35
CA LEU A 30 -15.55 -1.49 -4.08
C LEU A 30 -16.18 -0.14 -3.69
N ALA A 31 -16.68 -0.08 -2.46
CA ALA A 31 -16.96 1.19 -1.79
C ALA A 31 -15.71 1.67 -1.04
N MET A 32 -15.41 2.97 -1.15
CA MET A 32 -14.29 3.63 -0.48
C MET A 32 -14.85 4.50 0.65
N GLU A 33 -14.48 4.20 1.89
CA GLU A 33 -15.02 4.91 3.06
C GLU A 33 -13.92 5.21 4.09
N THR A 34 -14.01 6.37 4.73
CA THR A 34 -13.20 6.68 5.92
C THR A 34 -13.90 6.16 7.17
N PRO A 35 -13.20 5.45 8.07
CA PRO A 35 -13.81 4.99 9.32
C PRO A 35 -14.09 6.13 10.28
N ASN A 36 -15.17 5.99 11.06
CA ASN A 36 -15.57 6.97 12.08
C ASN A 36 -14.95 6.71 13.46
N ASP A 37 -14.49 5.48 13.72
CA ASP A 37 -13.90 5.06 14.99
C ASP A 37 -12.51 4.49 14.79
N ALA A 38 -11.51 5.17 15.33
CA ALA A 38 -10.10 4.82 15.19
C ALA A 38 -9.76 3.47 15.84
N GLN A 39 -10.35 3.17 17.01
CA GLN A 39 -10.03 1.94 17.74
C GLN A 39 -10.52 0.70 16.98
N SER A 40 -11.77 0.73 16.51
CA SER A 40 -12.32 -0.34 15.67
C SER A 40 -11.56 -0.46 14.34
N ALA A 41 -11.17 0.67 13.75
CA ALA A 41 -10.38 0.68 12.52
C ALA A 41 -9.04 -0.04 12.69
N ILE A 42 -8.29 0.23 13.76
CA ILE A 42 -7.03 -0.44 14.06
C ILE A 42 -7.23 -1.95 14.19
N GLN A 43 -8.28 -2.40 14.88
CA GLN A 43 -8.57 -3.83 15.03
C GLN A 43 -8.81 -4.52 13.67
N ILE A 44 -9.56 -3.87 12.79
CA ILE A 44 -9.85 -4.39 11.44
C ILE A 44 -8.58 -4.46 10.61
N MET A 45 -7.79 -3.38 10.55
CA MET A 45 -6.54 -3.32 9.79
C MET A 45 -5.52 -4.35 10.28
N SER A 46 -5.32 -4.45 11.59
CA SER A 46 -4.41 -5.44 12.18
C SER A 46 -4.87 -6.87 11.94
N GLY A 47 -6.19 -7.10 11.78
CA GLY A 47 -6.72 -8.39 11.34
C GLY A 47 -6.34 -8.71 9.89
N ILE A 48 -6.38 -7.72 8.99
CA ILE A 48 -5.93 -7.85 7.60
C ILE A 48 -4.42 -8.07 7.55
N ASP A 49 -3.63 -7.30 8.33
CA ASP A 49 -2.18 -7.46 8.39
C ASP A 49 -1.77 -8.86 8.88
N LEU A 50 -2.49 -9.40 9.86
CA LEU A 50 -2.23 -10.77 10.32
C LEU A 50 -2.40 -11.80 9.20
N VAL A 51 -3.35 -11.60 8.29
CA VAL A 51 -3.57 -12.49 7.13
C VAL A 51 -2.50 -12.28 6.04
N ILE A 52 -2.08 -11.02 5.82
CA ILE A 52 -1.18 -10.66 4.72
C ILE A 52 0.29 -10.73 5.17
N LEU A 53 0.64 -10.12 6.31
CA LEU A 53 2.03 -10.01 6.77
C LEU A 53 2.41 -11.06 7.83
N GLY A 54 1.40 -11.70 8.47
CA GLY A 54 1.61 -12.69 9.51
C GLY A 54 1.76 -12.11 10.92
N HIS A 55 1.58 -10.79 11.10
CA HIS A 55 1.62 -10.12 12.39
C HIS A 55 0.72 -8.88 12.42
N ARG A 56 0.36 -8.44 13.63
CA ARG A 56 -0.45 -7.24 13.85
C ARG A 56 0.44 -6.00 13.92
N ARG A 57 -0.14 -4.84 13.51
CA ARG A 57 0.58 -3.57 13.42
C ARG A 57 -0.17 -2.41 14.10
N ASP A 58 -0.79 -2.68 15.25
CA ASP A 58 -1.63 -1.71 15.97
C ASP A 58 -0.90 -0.38 16.25
N VAL A 59 0.39 -0.46 16.61
CA VAL A 59 1.23 0.72 16.92
C VAL A 59 1.49 1.55 15.66
N ASP A 60 1.80 0.89 14.53
CA ASP A 60 2.06 1.56 13.27
C ASP A 60 0.80 2.26 12.76
N HIS A 61 -0.36 1.61 12.85
CA HIS A 61 -1.64 2.22 12.48
C HIS A 61 -1.96 3.43 13.35
N THR A 62 -1.71 3.34 14.66
CA THR A 62 -1.89 4.48 15.58
C THR A 62 -1.01 5.66 15.16
N PHE A 63 0.22 5.41 14.72
CA PHE A 63 1.13 6.43 14.22
C PHE A 63 0.67 7.01 12.88
N LEU A 64 0.38 6.16 11.89
CA LEU A 64 0.02 6.58 10.53
C LEU A 64 -1.28 7.41 10.48
N MET A 65 -2.24 7.10 11.34
CA MET A 65 -3.51 7.84 11.43
C MET A 65 -3.36 9.27 11.99
N GLN A 66 -2.17 9.66 12.48
CA GLN A 66 -1.94 11.03 12.98
C GLN A 66 -1.81 12.05 11.85
N ASP A 67 -1.30 11.63 10.69
CA ASP A 67 -0.96 12.51 9.57
C ASP A 67 -1.48 12.03 8.21
N ARG A 68 -2.14 10.87 8.14
CA ARG A 68 -2.67 10.29 6.88
C ARG A 68 -4.14 9.94 7.02
N THR A 69 -4.89 10.17 5.96
CA THR A 69 -6.29 9.76 5.87
C THR A 69 -6.36 8.26 5.58
N LEU A 70 -7.02 7.53 6.46
CA LEU A 70 -7.30 6.11 6.28
C LEU A 70 -8.55 5.92 5.43
N TYR A 71 -8.45 5.05 4.42
CA TYR A 71 -9.57 4.55 3.63
C TYR A 71 -9.74 3.05 3.81
N PHE A 72 -10.97 2.61 4.04
CA PHE A 72 -11.39 1.23 3.90
C PHE A 72 -11.93 0.98 2.51
N TYR A 73 -11.56 -0.15 1.93
CA TYR A 73 -12.10 -0.70 0.71
C TYR A 73 -13.07 -1.82 1.07
N LYS A 74 -14.34 -1.64 0.74
CA LYS A 74 -15.42 -2.55 1.14
C LYS A 74 -16.07 -3.20 -0.05
N ARG A 75 -16.37 -4.48 0.07
CA ARG A 75 -17.20 -5.25 -0.87
C ARG A 75 -18.36 -5.87 -0.10
N ASN A 76 -19.59 -5.65 -0.55
CA ASN A 76 -20.81 -6.14 0.14
C ASN A 76 -20.86 -5.78 1.63
N GLY A 77 -20.40 -4.57 1.99
CA GLY A 77 -20.36 -4.08 3.38
C GLY A 77 -19.21 -4.61 4.23
N GLN A 78 -18.41 -5.54 3.74
CA GLN A 78 -17.24 -6.07 4.45
C GLN A 78 -15.96 -5.36 4.02
N VAL A 79 -15.08 -5.04 4.97
CA VAL A 79 -13.77 -4.47 4.69
C VAL A 79 -12.88 -5.57 4.10
N VAL A 80 -12.45 -5.38 2.87
CA VAL A 80 -11.56 -6.30 2.13
C VAL A 80 -10.15 -5.75 1.95
N GLY A 81 -9.92 -4.51 2.38
CA GLY A 81 -8.61 -3.89 2.35
C GLY A 81 -8.62 -2.49 2.95
N TYR A 82 -7.45 -1.93 3.08
CA TYR A 82 -7.25 -0.55 3.53
C TYR A 82 -6.10 0.12 2.80
N GLY A 83 -6.06 1.44 2.89
CA GLY A 83 -4.93 2.24 2.43
C GLY A 83 -4.90 3.61 3.07
N TYR A 84 -3.72 4.18 3.14
CA TYR A 84 -3.51 5.53 3.62
C TYR A 84 -3.17 6.47 2.48
N ILE A 85 -3.77 7.65 2.49
CA ILE A 85 -3.55 8.67 1.46
C ILE A 85 -3.40 10.02 2.14
N GLU A 86 -2.33 10.73 1.77
CA GLU A 86 -2.10 12.13 2.09
C GLU A 86 -1.47 12.80 0.86
N LYS A 87 -1.39 14.12 0.85
CA LYS A 87 -0.89 14.89 -0.30
C LYS A 87 0.50 14.42 -0.77
N ASP A 88 1.40 14.13 0.18
CA ASP A 88 2.80 13.80 -0.11
C ASP A 88 3.16 12.35 0.23
N TYR A 89 2.20 11.55 0.75
CA TYR A 89 2.45 10.19 1.23
C TYR A 89 1.31 9.25 0.85
N TYR A 90 1.65 8.11 0.25
CA TYR A 90 0.72 7.08 -0.18
C TYR A 90 1.10 5.73 0.41
N GLY A 91 0.11 5.05 0.95
CA GLY A 91 0.29 3.73 1.59
C GLY A 91 0.59 3.82 3.11
N PRO A 92 0.77 2.64 3.73
CA PRO A 92 0.67 1.33 3.09
C PRO A 92 -0.74 1.02 2.58
N PHE A 93 -0.82 0.11 1.59
CA PHE A 93 -2.08 -0.48 1.12
C PHE A 93 -2.03 -1.99 1.34
N ALA A 94 -3.10 -2.57 1.86
CA ALA A 94 -3.22 -4.00 2.08
C ALA A 94 -4.59 -4.49 1.62
N LEU A 95 -4.62 -5.47 0.72
CA LEU A 95 -5.84 -5.99 0.10
C LEU A 95 -5.89 -7.51 0.23
N LEU A 96 -7.03 -8.05 0.69
CA LEU A 96 -7.23 -9.51 0.76
C LEU A 96 -7.26 -10.16 -0.62
N ASP A 97 -7.71 -9.44 -1.64
CA ASP A 97 -7.65 -9.81 -3.05
C ASP A 97 -6.77 -8.80 -3.81
N ASN A 98 -5.64 -9.25 -4.34
CA ASN A 98 -4.71 -8.39 -5.06
C ASN A 98 -5.24 -7.90 -6.42
N THR A 99 -6.28 -8.53 -6.97
CA THR A 99 -6.95 -8.07 -8.20
C THR A 99 -7.68 -6.74 -8.02
N ASP A 100 -7.87 -6.28 -6.78
CA ASP A 100 -8.49 -5.00 -6.45
C ASP A 100 -7.52 -3.80 -6.57
N PHE A 101 -6.21 -4.04 -6.66
CA PHE A 101 -5.23 -2.96 -6.73
C PHE A 101 -5.48 -1.91 -7.82
N PRO A 102 -5.88 -2.27 -9.06
CA PRO A 102 -6.17 -1.25 -10.07
C PRO A 102 -7.22 -0.21 -9.62
N ALA A 103 -8.29 -0.66 -8.97
CA ALA A 103 -9.34 0.23 -8.46
C ALA A 103 -8.83 1.09 -7.28
N VAL A 104 -8.07 0.49 -6.37
CA VAL A 104 -7.50 1.15 -5.20
C VAL A 104 -6.47 2.21 -5.61
N LEU A 105 -5.60 1.91 -6.58
CA LEU A 105 -4.61 2.86 -7.08
C LEU A 105 -5.23 3.99 -7.89
N ALA A 106 -6.29 3.72 -8.67
CA ALA A 106 -7.08 4.75 -9.34
C ALA A 106 -7.74 5.72 -8.33
N HIS A 107 -8.28 5.18 -7.23
CA HIS A 107 -8.78 5.99 -6.13
C HIS A 107 -7.67 6.84 -5.49
N ALA A 108 -6.52 6.25 -5.18
CA ALA A 108 -5.40 6.96 -4.58
C ALA A 108 -4.87 8.08 -5.50
N GLU A 109 -4.74 7.83 -6.81
CA GLU A 109 -4.35 8.84 -7.80
C GLU A 109 -5.36 9.98 -7.87
N THR A 110 -6.67 9.65 -7.85
CA THR A 110 -7.75 10.64 -7.84
C THR A 110 -7.69 11.51 -6.58
N GLN A 111 -7.50 10.91 -5.39
CA GLN A 111 -7.36 11.67 -4.15
C GLN A 111 -6.13 12.57 -4.17
N ALA A 112 -4.98 12.08 -4.67
CA ALA A 112 -3.77 12.88 -4.86
C ALA A 112 -4.04 14.13 -5.73
N ASN A 113 -4.76 13.97 -6.84
CA ASN A 113 -5.16 15.07 -7.70
C ASN A 113 -6.06 16.07 -6.96
N LEU A 114 -7.08 15.61 -6.25
CA LEU A 114 -7.99 16.45 -5.47
C LEU A 114 -7.29 17.21 -4.34
N LEU A 115 -6.27 16.63 -3.73
CA LEU A 115 -5.43 17.27 -2.71
C LEU A 115 -4.41 18.25 -3.30
N GLY A 116 -4.31 18.35 -4.62
CA GLY A 116 -3.35 19.21 -5.32
C GLY A 116 -1.90 18.75 -5.14
N ALA A 117 -1.67 17.43 -5.11
CA ALA A 117 -0.33 16.87 -5.07
C ALA A 117 0.44 17.15 -6.36
N GLY A 118 1.73 17.43 -6.24
CA GLY A 118 2.61 17.61 -7.40
C GLY A 118 2.93 16.29 -8.10
N SER A 119 2.96 15.19 -7.36
CA SER A 119 3.14 13.82 -7.87
C SER A 119 2.39 12.82 -7.00
N VAL A 120 2.14 11.65 -7.55
CA VAL A 120 1.65 10.45 -6.85
C VAL A 120 2.59 9.30 -7.16
N GLY A 121 3.02 8.59 -6.12
CA GLY A 121 3.95 7.48 -6.27
C GLY A 121 3.68 6.32 -5.32
N PHE A 122 4.15 5.14 -5.73
CA PHE A 122 3.90 3.89 -5.01
C PHE A 122 5.18 3.06 -4.89
N GLU A 123 5.51 2.71 -3.64
CA GLU A 123 6.57 1.75 -3.31
C GLU A 123 6.01 0.33 -3.48
N THR A 124 6.44 -0.32 -4.55
CA THR A 124 5.81 -1.55 -5.04
C THR A 124 6.76 -2.73 -4.91
N PRO A 125 6.39 -3.79 -4.17
CA PRO A 125 7.09 -5.06 -4.24
C PRO A 125 7.06 -5.59 -5.68
N SER A 126 8.22 -5.88 -6.25
CA SER A 126 8.35 -6.29 -7.67
C SER A 126 7.61 -7.59 -8.00
N ILE A 127 7.28 -8.39 -6.99
CA ILE A 127 6.45 -9.59 -7.13
C ILE A 127 4.95 -9.29 -7.30
N ASN A 128 4.50 -8.07 -6.99
CA ASN A 128 3.11 -7.65 -7.21
C ASN A 128 2.92 -7.25 -8.68
N THR A 129 2.86 -8.23 -9.56
CA THR A 129 2.80 -8.03 -11.01
C THR A 129 1.55 -7.30 -11.46
N ILE A 130 0.43 -7.44 -10.74
CA ILE A 130 -0.82 -6.73 -11.05
C ILE A 130 -0.63 -5.21 -10.90
N VAL A 131 0.01 -4.79 -9.82
CA VAL A 131 0.33 -3.38 -9.59
C VAL A 131 1.35 -2.88 -10.61
N VAL A 132 2.44 -3.62 -10.83
CA VAL A 132 3.47 -3.24 -11.81
C VAL A 132 2.85 -3.04 -13.21
N ASP A 133 2.04 -4.00 -13.66
CA ASP A 133 1.37 -3.93 -14.97
C ASP A 133 0.40 -2.74 -15.05
N TYR A 134 -0.37 -2.49 -13.99
CA TYR A 134 -1.29 -1.35 -13.93
C TYR A 134 -0.52 -0.03 -14.02
N LEU A 135 0.50 0.17 -13.21
CA LEU A 135 1.28 1.40 -13.17
C LEU A 135 1.99 1.66 -14.51
N MET A 136 2.57 0.62 -15.12
CA MET A 136 3.19 0.73 -16.46
C MET A 136 2.16 1.11 -17.53
N LYS A 137 0.99 0.49 -17.54
CA LYS A 137 -0.09 0.83 -18.48
C LYS A 137 -0.61 2.25 -18.28
N ARG A 138 -0.59 2.77 -17.07
CA ARG A 138 -0.93 4.14 -16.71
C ARG A 138 0.19 5.15 -16.94
N SER A 139 1.32 4.73 -17.52
CA SER A 139 2.49 5.57 -17.80
C SER A 139 3.13 6.18 -16.54
N TYR A 140 3.08 5.46 -15.42
CA TYR A 140 3.94 5.79 -14.29
C TYR A 140 5.40 5.56 -14.67
N ARG A 141 6.25 6.50 -14.28
CA ARG A 141 7.69 6.40 -14.53
C ARG A 141 8.33 5.58 -13.40
N LEU A 142 9.11 4.58 -13.78
CA LEU A 142 9.98 3.87 -12.86
C LEU A 142 11.13 4.80 -12.45
N GLU A 143 11.26 5.07 -11.16
CA GLU A 143 12.34 5.88 -10.60
C GLU A 143 13.60 5.04 -10.36
N GLY A 144 14.74 5.74 -10.25
CA GLY A 144 16.06 5.09 -10.06
C GLY A 144 16.27 4.47 -8.68
N PHE A 145 15.29 4.58 -7.78
CA PHE A 145 15.36 3.97 -6.46
C PHE A 145 14.91 2.51 -6.50
N MET A 146 15.74 1.64 -5.93
CA MET A 146 15.37 0.24 -5.65
C MET A 146 15.78 -0.11 -4.23
N GLY A 147 14.83 -0.64 -3.47
CA GLY A 147 15.03 -1.18 -2.14
C GLY A 147 15.02 -2.70 -2.12
N SER A 148 15.33 -3.27 -0.98
CA SER A 148 15.15 -4.69 -0.71
C SER A 148 14.67 -4.91 0.70
N ILE A 149 13.58 -5.64 0.84
CA ILE A 149 13.17 -6.21 2.11
C ILE A 149 14.09 -7.39 2.38
N LEU A 150 14.71 -7.39 3.56
CA LEU A 150 15.64 -8.43 3.96
C LEU A 150 15.03 -9.27 5.07
N SER A 151 15.16 -10.59 4.96
CA SER A 151 14.66 -11.52 5.98
C SER A 151 15.57 -12.74 6.14
N ASN A 152 15.53 -13.37 7.32
CA ASN A 152 16.16 -14.67 7.56
C ASN A 152 15.27 -15.84 7.14
N LYS A 153 13.99 -15.57 6.85
CA LYS A 153 13.02 -16.54 6.33
C LYS A 153 11.90 -15.80 5.59
N PRO A 154 11.27 -16.41 4.58
CA PRO A 154 10.12 -15.84 3.91
C PRO A 154 8.98 -15.53 4.88
N PHE A 155 8.31 -14.38 4.67
CA PHE A 155 7.11 -13.99 5.39
C PHE A 155 6.24 -13.10 4.49
N GLY A 156 4.96 -12.96 4.84
CA GLY A 156 4.04 -12.06 4.18
C GLY A 156 3.66 -12.44 2.74
N LYS A 157 2.58 -11.85 2.28
CA LYS A 157 2.05 -11.94 0.91
C LYS A 157 2.24 -10.58 0.25
N PHE A 158 3.46 -10.29 -0.23
CA PHE A 158 3.79 -8.98 -0.81
C PHE A 158 3.13 -8.70 -2.15
N GLU A 159 2.50 -9.69 -2.76
CA GLU A 159 1.55 -9.51 -3.86
C GLU A 159 0.22 -8.85 -3.42
N ASN A 160 -0.08 -8.83 -2.11
CA ASN A 160 -1.26 -8.23 -1.50
C ASN A 160 -0.97 -6.93 -0.74
N TYR A 161 0.27 -6.44 -0.81
CA TYR A 161 0.72 -5.33 0.00
C TYR A 161 1.56 -4.32 -0.80
N LEU A 162 1.33 -3.03 -0.57
CA LEU A 162 2.22 -1.95 -1.00
C LEU A 162 2.79 -1.24 0.22
N LEU A 163 4.07 -0.94 0.13
CA LEU A 163 4.81 -0.27 1.20
C LEU A 163 4.48 1.23 1.27
N THR A 164 5.17 1.92 2.13
CA THR A 164 5.12 3.38 2.26
C THR A 164 6.45 3.93 2.71
N SER A 165 6.76 5.15 2.32
CA SER A 165 7.90 5.88 2.89
C SER A 165 7.56 6.49 4.25
N PRO A 166 8.46 6.41 5.23
CA PRO A 166 9.69 5.61 5.22
C PRO A 166 9.41 4.11 5.33
N PRO A 167 10.22 3.23 4.67
CA PRO A 167 9.89 1.80 4.49
C PRO A 167 10.09 0.90 5.72
N TRP A 168 10.23 1.45 6.91
CA TRP A 168 10.36 0.67 8.14
C TRP A 168 9.04 0.32 8.83
N PHE A 169 7.91 0.59 8.19
CA PHE A 169 6.60 0.16 8.66
C PHE A 169 6.21 -1.21 8.04
N LEU A 170 6.89 -2.27 8.51
CA LEU A 170 6.59 -3.66 8.14
C LEU A 170 6.36 -4.54 9.37
#